data_eacf1e40b131687f7a33dffe1e242bdf
#
_entry.id   eacf1e40b131687f7a33dffe1e242bdf
#
_cell.length_a   1.000
_cell.length_b   1.000
_cell.length_c   1.000
_cell.angle_alpha   90.00
_cell.angle_beta   90.00
_cell.angle_gamma   90.00
#
_symmetry.space_group_name_H-M   'P 1'
#
loop_
_entity.id
_entity.type
_entity.pdbx_description
1 polymer ?
#
loop_
_entity_poly.entity_id
_entity_poly.type
_entity_poly.pdbx_seq_one_letter_code
_entity_poly.pdbx_strand_id
1 'polypeptide(L)'
;EEAAGLAQADVTAASVMLDSKGTIVGISFDVVQTKVNFDATGTITTDLATEFKTKKELKEDYNMKPASPIGKEWYEQIDALEQYAMGKAASDFVTTPTKAKDEHHTAVPDVEDLASSCTMDIGDFLAAAEKAVANAK
;
A
#
# COMPACT_ATOMS: atom_id res chain seq x y z
N GLU A 1 -12.89 -23.14 22.76
CA GLU A 1 -13.64 -21.92 23.10
C GLU A 1 -14.19 -21.32 21.82
N GLU A 2 -15.51 -21.18 21.70
CA GLU A 2 -16.13 -20.54 20.55
C GLU A 2 -15.87 -19.02 20.62
N ALA A 3 -15.26 -18.45 19.58
CA ALA A 3 -14.93 -17.04 19.53
C ALA A 3 -15.36 -16.44 18.18
N ALA A 4 -15.81 -15.18 18.21
CA ALA A 4 -16.02 -14.41 16.99
C ALA A 4 -14.69 -14.23 16.23
N GLY A 5 -14.76 -14.11 14.93
CA GLY A 5 -13.56 -14.03 14.10
C GLY A 5 -13.71 -13.09 12.90
N LEU A 6 -12.59 -12.89 12.22
CA LEU A 6 -12.46 -12.07 11.02
C LEU A 6 -11.66 -12.83 9.97
N ALA A 7 -12.22 -12.93 8.76
CA ALA A 7 -11.46 -13.26 7.56
C ALA A 7 -11.17 -11.96 6.81
N GLN A 8 -9.91 -11.71 6.49
CA GLN A 8 -9.47 -10.49 5.80
C GLN A 8 -8.60 -10.84 4.61
N ALA A 9 -8.84 -10.17 3.49
CA ALA A 9 -7.97 -10.20 2.31
C ALA A 9 -7.57 -8.76 1.96
N ASP A 10 -6.26 -8.52 1.88
CA ASP A 10 -5.69 -7.26 1.46
C ASP A 10 -5.13 -7.42 0.04
N VAL A 11 -5.58 -6.58 -0.88
CA VAL A 11 -5.14 -6.58 -2.27
C VAL A 11 -4.42 -5.27 -2.57
N THR A 12 -3.12 -5.36 -2.86
CA THR A 12 -2.31 -4.23 -3.32
C THR A 12 -2.25 -4.25 -4.83
N ALA A 13 -2.59 -3.11 -5.44
CA ALA A 13 -2.55 -2.92 -6.88
C ALA A 13 -1.56 -1.81 -7.24
N ALA A 14 -0.89 -1.97 -8.39
CA ALA A 14 -0.03 -0.97 -8.99
C ALA A 14 -0.30 -0.84 -10.48
N SER A 15 -0.30 0.39 -10.98
CA SER A 15 -0.23 0.69 -12.40
C SER A 15 1.01 1.54 -12.69
N VAL A 16 1.67 1.30 -13.82
CA VAL A 16 2.87 2.02 -14.21
C VAL A 16 2.82 2.40 -15.68
N MET A 17 3.30 3.60 -15.98
CA MET A 17 3.55 4.08 -17.34
C MET A 17 5.04 4.37 -17.48
N LEU A 18 5.66 3.78 -18.48
CA LEU A 18 7.09 3.95 -18.78
C LEU A 18 7.27 4.67 -20.11
N ASP A 19 8.31 5.49 -20.20
CA ASP A 19 8.80 5.99 -21.48
C ASP A 19 9.62 4.92 -22.23
N SER A 20 10.08 5.25 -23.42
CA SER A 20 10.87 4.35 -24.26
C SER A 20 12.24 3.98 -23.69
N LYS A 21 12.67 4.64 -22.61
CA LYS A 21 13.94 4.40 -21.90
C LYS A 21 13.74 3.59 -20.62
N GLY A 22 12.48 3.23 -20.28
CA GLY A 22 12.15 2.56 -19.04
C GLY A 22 12.07 3.47 -17.82
N THR A 23 11.92 4.78 -18.04
CA THR A 23 11.71 5.77 -16.99
C THR A 23 10.25 5.82 -16.61
N ILE A 24 9.95 5.88 -15.32
CA ILE A 24 8.57 6.02 -14.81
C ILE A 24 8.06 7.43 -15.11
N VAL A 25 7.04 7.53 -15.94
CA VAL A 25 6.32 8.76 -16.28
C VAL A 25 4.92 8.81 -15.68
N GLY A 26 4.47 7.73 -15.08
CA GLY A 26 3.24 7.63 -14.30
C GLY A 26 3.26 6.37 -13.46
N ILE A 27 2.81 6.48 -12.21
CA ILE A 27 2.64 5.34 -11.32
C ILE A 27 1.50 5.63 -10.34
N SER A 28 0.73 4.61 -10.01
CA SER A 28 -0.29 4.71 -8.98
C SER A 28 -0.40 3.40 -8.22
N PHE A 29 -0.60 3.52 -6.91
CA PHE A 29 -0.85 2.40 -6.02
C PHE A 29 -2.19 2.55 -5.33
N ASP A 30 -2.82 1.44 -5.02
CA ASP A 30 -3.99 1.42 -4.16
C ASP A 30 -4.08 0.08 -3.41
N VAL A 31 -4.86 0.06 -2.34
CA VAL A 31 -5.11 -1.14 -1.53
C VAL A 31 -6.58 -1.21 -1.17
N VAL A 32 -7.18 -2.39 -1.35
CA VAL A 32 -8.50 -2.71 -0.80
C VAL A 32 -8.35 -3.76 0.29
N GLN A 33 -9.01 -3.53 1.43
CA GLN A 33 -9.08 -4.48 2.54
C GLN A 33 -10.50 -5.02 2.63
N THR A 34 -10.70 -6.26 2.20
CA THR A 34 -11.99 -6.96 2.31
C THR A 34 -12.05 -7.68 3.64
N LYS A 35 -13.05 -7.35 4.46
CA LYS A 35 -13.22 -7.89 5.82
C LYS A 35 -14.57 -8.57 5.96
N VAL A 36 -14.57 -9.85 6.33
CA VAL A 36 -15.78 -10.63 6.61
C VAL A 36 -15.73 -11.11 8.05
N ASN A 37 -16.65 -10.60 8.86
CA ASN A 37 -16.79 -11.00 10.25
C ASN A 37 -17.76 -12.16 10.40
N PHE A 38 -17.52 -12.99 11.39
CA PHE A 38 -18.41 -14.07 11.81
C PHE A 38 -18.50 -14.14 13.33
N ASP A 39 -19.64 -14.60 13.81
CA ASP A 39 -19.87 -14.79 15.24
C ASP A 39 -19.19 -16.06 15.78
N ALA A 40 -19.33 -16.30 17.08
CA ALA A 40 -18.74 -17.46 17.75
C ALA A 40 -19.29 -18.81 17.24
N THR A 41 -20.42 -18.84 16.56
CA THR A 41 -21.00 -20.05 15.94
C THR A 41 -20.54 -20.26 14.49
N GLY A 42 -19.74 -19.34 13.94
CA GLY A 42 -19.28 -19.37 12.55
C GLY A 42 -20.26 -18.75 11.55
N THR A 43 -21.32 -18.09 12.04
CA THR A 43 -22.27 -17.40 11.17
C THR A 43 -21.68 -16.07 10.71
N ILE A 44 -21.71 -15.81 9.38
CA ILE A 44 -21.26 -14.54 8.81
C ILE A 44 -22.17 -13.40 9.27
N THR A 45 -21.57 -12.35 9.83
CA THR A 45 -22.26 -11.15 10.33
C THR A 45 -22.07 -9.94 9.45
N THR A 46 -21.12 -9.97 8.52
CA THR A 46 -20.92 -8.92 7.51
C THR A 46 -21.97 -9.04 6.41
N ASP A 47 -22.58 -7.94 6.02
CA ASP A 47 -23.40 -7.89 4.81
C ASP A 47 -22.53 -8.16 3.58
N LEU A 48 -22.77 -9.28 2.90
CA LEU A 48 -22.01 -9.72 1.73
C LEU A 48 -22.24 -8.85 0.50
N ALA A 49 -23.22 -7.94 0.52
CA ALA A 49 -23.41 -6.91 -0.49
C ALA A 49 -22.58 -5.64 -0.22
N THR A 50 -21.78 -5.59 0.86
CA THR A 50 -20.93 -4.46 1.18
C THR A 50 -19.88 -4.22 0.08
N GLU A 51 -19.84 -3.01 -0.45
CA GLU A 51 -18.76 -2.55 -1.31
C GLU A 51 -17.64 -1.99 -0.44
N PHE A 52 -16.44 -2.58 -0.57
CA PHE A 52 -15.25 -2.13 0.16
C PHE A 52 -14.52 -1.06 -0.65
N LYS A 53 -14.42 0.15 -0.08
CA LYS A 53 -13.64 1.23 -0.66
C LYS A 53 -12.16 0.95 -0.53
N THR A 54 -11.38 1.40 -1.51
CA THR A 54 -9.92 1.39 -1.43
C THR A 54 -9.40 2.39 -0.39
N LYS A 55 -8.15 2.27 0.00
CA LYS A 55 -7.55 3.23 0.95
C LYS A 55 -7.47 4.64 0.39
N LYS A 56 -7.28 4.81 -0.93
CA LYS A 56 -7.34 6.13 -1.59
C LYS A 56 -8.74 6.72 -1.59
N GLU A 57 -9.78 5.91 -1.74
CA GLU A 57 -11.18 6.35 -1.65
C GLU A 57 -11.58 6.71 -0.22
N LEU A 58 -11.03 6.01 0.78
CA LEU A 58 -11.29 6.27 2.20
C LEU A 58 -10.66 7.58 2.68
N LYS A 59 -9.47 7.94 2.17
CA LYS A 59 -8.74 9.14 2.59
C LYS A 59 -8.65 9.26 4.12
N GLU A 60 -9.23 10.32 4.70
CA GLU A 60 -9.26 10.58 6.14
C GLU A 60 -10.08 9.54 6.92
N ASP A 61 -11.07 8.90 6.28
CA ASP A 61 -11.89 7.85 6.90
C ASP A 61 -11.07 6.58 7.18
N TYR A 62 -9.91 6.38 6.52
CA TYR A 62 -8.96 5.33 6.87
C TYR A 62 -8.32 5.57 8.24
N ASN A 63 -8.22 6.84 8.66
CA ASN A 63 -7.85 7.28 10.00
C ASN A 63 -6.46 6.78 10.46
N MET A 64 -5.47 6.84 9.59
CA MET A 64 -4.09 6.47 9.93
C MET A 64 -3.33 7.60 10.64
N LYS A 65 -3.70 8.85 10.39
CA LYS A 65 -3.00 10.05 10.89
C LYS A 65 -2.69 10.03 12.38
N PRO A 66 -3.61 9.61 13.30
CA PRO A 66 -3.31 9.57 14.73
C PRO A 66 -2.22 8.56 15.12
N ALA A 67 -2.05 7.49 14.34
CA ALA A 67 -1.04 6.45 14.56
C ALA A 67 0.25 6.71 13.77
N SER A 68 0.24 7.67 12.85
CA SER A 68 1.38 8.00 12.00
C SER A 68 2.42 8.82 12.76
N PRO A 69 3.70 8.40 12.80
CA PRO A 69 4.77 9.17 13.45
C PRO A 69 5.01 10.55 12.82
N ILE A 70 4.58 10.73 11.56
CA ILE A 70 4.71 12.00 10.83
C ILE A 70 3.38 12.73 10.67
N GLY A 71 2.31 12.26 11.34
CA GLY A 71 0.99 12.89 11.35
C GLY A 71 0.33 12.99 9.97
N LYS A 72 0.59 12.02 9.08
CA LYS A 72 0.02 11.94 7.73
C LYS A 72 -0.91 10.75 7.59
N GLU A 73 -1.95 10.92 6.77
CA GLU A 73 -2.83 9.84 6.34
C GLU A 73 -2.14 8.89 5.36
N TRP A 74 -2.74 7.72 5.15
CA TRP A 74 -2.22 6.72 4.24
C TRP A 74 -2.08 7.26 2.81
N TYR A 75 -3.11 7.94 2.30
CA TYR A 75 -3.09 8.47 0.92
C TYR A 75 -2.01 9.54 0.73
N GLU A 76 -1.72 10.37 1.75
CA GLU A 76 -0.65 11.36 1.69
C GLU A 76 0.75 10.72 1.62
N GLN A 77 0.93 9.58 2.30
CA GLN A 77 2.19 8.85 2.30
C GLN A 77 2.38 8.06 1.01
N ILE A 78 1.31 7.48 0.44
CA ILE A 78 1.40 6.79 -0.84
C ILE A 78 1.62 7.78 -2.00
N ASP A 79 1.01 8.97 -1.94
CA ASP A 79 1.28 10.03 -2.90
C ASP A 79 2.76 10.46 -2.87
N ALA A 80 3.39 10.51 -1.68
CA ALA A 80 4.82 10.77 -1.56
C ALA A 80 5.67 9.67 -2.22
N LEU A 81 5.29 8.40 -2.07
CA LEU A 81 5.97 7.28 -2.75
C LEU A 81 5.82 7.37 -4.27
N GLU A 82 4.62 7.69 -4.76
CA GLU A 82 4.35 7.89 -6.18
C GLU A 82 5.19 9.04 -6.76
N GLN A 83 5.26 10.17 -6.05
CA GLN A 83 6.10 11.31 -6.45
C GLN A 83 7.59 10.95 -6.44
N TYR A 84 8.06 10.22 -5.44
CA TYR A 84 9.43 9.73 -5.38
C TYR A 84 9.81 8.85 -6.57
N ALA A 85 8.86 8.05 -7.08
CA ALA A 85 9.07 7.16 -8.23
C ALA A 85 9.19 7.92 -9.56
N MET A 86 8.54 9.08 -9.69
CA MET A 86 8.49 9.83 -10.94
C MET A 86 9.87 10.24 -11.43
N GLY A 87 10.16 9.98 -12.70
CA GLY A 87 11.43 10.31 -13.35
C GLY A 87 12.58 9.34 -13.05
N LYS A 88 12.36 8.33 -12.20
CA LYS A 88 13.36 7.27 -11.95
C LYS A 88 13.29 6.17 -13.00
N ALA A 89 14.41 5.49 -13.24
CA ALA A 89 14.38 4.22 -13.95
C ALA A 89 13.53 3.21 -13.15
N ALA A 90 12.68 2.44 -13.83
CA ALA A 90 11.82 1.49 -13.17
C ALA A 90 12.61 0.46 -12.33
N SER A 91 13.77 0.00 -12.83
CA SER A 91 14.68 -0.89 -12.11
C SER A 91 15.19 -0.30 -10.79
N ASP A 92 15.46 0.99 -10.76
CA ASP A 92 15.97 1.67 -9.57
C ASP A 92 14.86 1.87 -8.54
N PHE A 93 13.65 2.17 -9.00
CA PHE A 93 12.51 2.34 -8.11
C PHE A 93 12.11 1.04 -7.40
N VAL A 94 12.00 -0.07 -8.14
CA VAL A 94 11.58 -1.37 -7.55
C VAL A 94 12.61 -1.93 -6.57
N THR A 95 13.85 -1.44 -6.61
CA THR A 95 14.94 -1.78 -5.70
C THR A 95 15.23 -0.68 -4.66
N THR A 96 14.27 0.22 -4.44
CA THR A 96 14.41 1.28 -3.41
C THR A 96 14.85 0.68 -2.07
N PRO A 97 15.93 1.19 -1.46
CA PRO A 97 16.40 0.68 -0.18
C PRO A 97 15.34 0.80 0.92
N THR A 98 15.19 -0.28 1.67
CA THR A 98 14.29 -0.37 2.82
C THR A 98 15.01 -0.93 4.02
N LYS A 99 14.46 -0.67 5.21
CA LYS A 99 14.94 -1.24 6.48
C LYS A 99 13.78 -1.71 7.35
N ALA A 100 14.07 -2.63 8.26
CA ALA A 100 13.13 -3.01 9.29
C ALA A 100 13.05 -1.90 10.36
N LYS A 101 11.83 -1.54 10.74
CA LYS A 101 11.54 -0.66 11.86
C LYS A 101 11.14 -1.46 13.10
N ASP A 102 10.31 -2.48 12.92
CA ASP A 102 9.83 -3.41 13.94
C ASP A 102 9.41 -4.74 13.28
N GLU A 103 8.86 -5.67 14.06
CA GLU A 103 8.44 -6.99 13.57
C GLU A 103 7.32 -6.95 12.52
N HIS A 104 6.53 -5.86 12.51
CA HIS A 104 5.40 -5.69 11.59
C HIS A 104 5.71 -4.75 10.41
N HIS A 105 6.78 -3.95 10.51
CA HIS A 105 7.20 -2.99 9.49
C HIS A 105 8.63 -3.34 9.06
N THR A 106 8.74 -4.32 8.18
CA THR A 106 10.02 -4.93 7.79
C THR A 106 10.70 -4.22 6.61
N ALA A 107 9.97 -3.36 5.89
CA ALA A 107 10.44 -2.70 4.67
C ALA A 107 10.00 -1.22 4.60
N VAL A 108 10.29 -0.43 5.64
CA VAL A 108 10.08 1.03 5.58
C VAL A 108 11.18 1.70 4.75
N PRO A 109 10.91 2.84 4.07
CA PRO A 109 11.92 3.52 3.27
C PRO A 109 13.21 3.82 4.03
N ASP A 110 14.37 3.50 3.44
CA ASP A 110 15.71 3.83 3.95
C ASP A 110 16.46 4.77 3.01
N VAL A 111 15.75 5.75 2.48
CA VAL A 111 16.28 6.82 1.62
C VAL A 111 15.82 8.16 2.15
N GLU A 112 16.73 9.12 2.23
CA GLU A 112 16.48 10.42 2.87
C GLU A 112 15.32 11.19 2.22
N ASP A 113 15.25 11.18 0.89
CA ASP A 113 14.23 11.87 0.11
C ASP A 113 12.80 11.37 0.34
N LEU A 114 12.64 10.15 0.86
CA LEU A 114 11.34 9.52 1.07
C LEU A 114 11.03 9.30 2.56
N ALA A 115 12.01 8.98 3.38
CA ALA A 115 11.83 8.57 4.78
C ALA A 115 11.14 9.63 5.66
N SER A 116 11.22 10.91 5.30
CA SER A 116 10.55 12.02 6.01
C SER A 116 9.08 12.17 5.63
N SER A 117 8.64 11.60 4.51
CA SER A 117 7.29 11.76 3.95
C SER A 117 6.51 10.47 3.82
N CYS A 118 7.17 9.31 3.95
CA CYS A 118 6.58 7.99 3.96
C CYS A 118 7.29 7.10 4.99
N THR A 119 6.58 6.70 6.04
CA THR A 119 7.09 5.86 7.15
C THR A 119 6.39 4.50 7.24
N MET A 120 5.52 4.20 6.27
CA MET A 120 4.85 2.90 6.16
C MET A 120 5.80 1.84 5.58
N ASP A 121 5.43 0.58 5.77
CA ASP A 121 6.03 -0.51 5.00
C ASP A 121 5.66 -0.37 3.52
N ILE A 122 6.66 -0.36 2.64
CA ILE A 122 6.49 -0.20 1.19
C ILE A 122 6.80 -1.49 0.40
N GLY A 123 7.11 -2.58 1.09
CA GLY A 123 7.52 -3.83 0.45
C GLY A 123 6.51 -4.35 -0.57
N ASP A 124 5.23 -4.37 -0.21
CA ASP A 124 4.16 -4.83 -1.10
C ASP A 124 3.96 -3.90 -2.30
N PHE A 125 4.19 -2.59 -2.14
CA PHE A 125 4.11 -1.63 -3.25
C PHE A 125 5.26 -1.81 -4.23
N LEU A 126 6.48 -2.02 -3.74
CA LEU A 126 7.64 -2.32 -4.60
C LEU A 126 7.42 -3.63 -5.36
N ALA A 127 6.93 -4.68 -4.70
CA ALA A 127 6.61 -5.96 -5.34
C ALA A 127 5.49 -5.84 -6.39
N ALA A 128 4.44 -5.06 -6.11
CA ALA A 128 3.37 -4.80 -7.07
C ALA A 128 3.88 -3.98 -8.27
N ALA A 129 4.74 -2.98 -8.02
CA ALA A 129 5.37 -2.20 -9.08
C ALA A 129 6.28 -3.06 -9.97
N GLU A 130 7.08 -3.96 -9.39
CA GLU A 130 7.93 -4.89 -10.15
C GLU A 130 7.09 -5.75 -11.12
N LYS A 131 5.95 -6.27 -10.66
CA LYS A 131 5.01 -7.01 -11.52
C LYS A 131 4.41 -6.12 -12.62
N ALA A 132 4.03 -4.89 -12.29
CA ALA A 132 3.49 -3.95 -13.26
C ALA A 132 4.53 -3.60 -14.33
N VAL A 133 5.78 -3.35 -13.95
CA VAL A 133 6.92 -3.09 -14.86
C VAL A 133 7.17 -4.29 -15.77
N ALA A 134 7.14 -5.51 -15.24
CA ALA A 134 7.33 -6.73 -16.03
C ALA A 134 6.21 -6.93 -17.08
N ASN A 135 5.02 -6.39 -16.84
CA ASN A 135 3.87 -6.45 -17.75
C ASN A 135 3.78 -5.24 -18.70
N ALA A 136 4.62 -4.21 -18.54
CA ALA A 136 4.64 -3.05 -19.41
C ALA A 136 5.11 -3.44 -20.83
N LYS A 137 4.44 -2.89 -21.87
CA LYS A 137 4.71 -3.19 -23.27
C LYS A 137 5.14 -1.93 -24.01
#